data_3785ec96c22f78f6a00a9a5671e79658
#
_entry.id   3785ec96c22f78f6a00a9a5671e79658
#
_cell.length_a   1.000
_cell.length_b   1.000
_cell.length_c   1.000
_cell.angle_alpha   90.00
_cell.angle_beta   90.00
_cell.angle_gamma   90.00
#
_symmetry.space_group_name_H-M   'P 1'
#
loop_
_entity.id
_entity.type
_entity.pdbx_description
1 polymer ?
#
loop_
_entity_poly.entity_id
_entity_poly.type
_entity_poly.pdbx_seq_one_letter_code
_entity_poly.pdbx_strand_id
1 'polypeptide(L)'
;MGLILSVSSEEFIFVEKALLDLFQYKKFDPVSWEEVANSLEPTQVGVYFRGAIPDKRSGGPILCYWADQLMKTNEYPEIFPLAQVVPKTEILGDKKYHENRCRVYGIMPGEFQCIEMRYFMRLKQYLLGENLGYGMTLQHGGIIKLFKSFRKC
;
A
#
# COMPACT_ATOMS: atom_id res chain seq x y z
N MET A 1 -14.94 6.44 20.64
CA MET A 1 -14.64 5.26 21.46
C MET A 1 -14.28 4.14 20.49
N GLY A 2 -12.97 3.92 20.23
CA GLY A 2 -12.50 2.92 19.29
C GLY A 2 -12.54 1.54 19.93
N LEU A 3 -13.20 0.58 19.31
CA LEU A 3 -13.11 -0.82 19.69
C LEU A 3 -11.68 -1.29 19.41
N ILE A 4 -10.88 -1.46 20.45
CA ILE A 4 -9.63 -2.21 20.36
C ILE A 4 -10.05 -3.68 20.40
N LEU A 5 -10.12 -4.29 19.22
CA LEU A 5 -10.26 -5.75 19.12
C LEU A 5 -8.94 -6.36 19.60
N SER A 6 -8.91 -6.87 20.81
CA SER A 6 -7.80 -7.70 21.28
C SER A 6 -7.92 -9.05 20.61
N VAL A 7 -7.07 -9.33 19.64
CA VAL A 7 -6.94 -10.66 19.04
C VAL A 7 -6.26 -11.56 20.06
N SER A 8 -6.84 -12.72 20.35
CA SER A 8 -6.22 -13.70 21.24
C SER A 8 -4.96 -14.29 20.62
N SER A 9 -4.04 -14.76 21.44
CA SER A 9 -2.81 -15.41 20.95
C SER A 9 -3.12 -16.63 20.08
N GLU A 10 -4.18 -17.35 20.36
CA GLU A 10 -4.61 -18.53 19.58
C GLU A 10 -5.14 -18.14 18.20
N GLU A 11 -5.95 -17.07 18.12
CA GLU A 11 -6.43 -16.53 16.85
C GLU A 11 -5.29 -16.01 16.00
N PHE A 12 -4.29 -15.36 16.61
CA PHE A 12 -3.10 -14.90 15.90
C PHE A 12 -2.31 -16.07 15.31
N ILE A 13 -2.05 -17.12 16.08
CA ILE A 13 -1.34 -18.33 15.62
C ILE A 13 -2.12 -19.03 14.50
N PHE A 14 -3.45 -19.09 14.61
CA PHE A 14 -4.29 -19.65 13.56
C PHE A 14 -4.18 -18.88 12.25
N VAL A 15 -4.28 -17.55 12.31
CA VAL A 15 -4.15 -16.68 11.13
C VAL A 15 -2.75 -16.77 10.53
N GLU A 16 -1.70 -16.78 11.35
CA GLU A 16 -0.32 -16.94 10.89
C GLU A 16 -0.15 -18.26 10.13
N LYS A 17 -0.61 -19.37 10.70
CA LYS A 17 -0.54 -20.68 10.06
C LYS A 17 -1.31 -20.70 8.74
N ALA A 18 -2.53 -20.17 8.72
CA ALA A 18 -3.35 -20.10 7.50
C ALA A 18 -2.66 -19.25 6.40
N LEU A 19 -2.00 -18.15 6.78
CA LEU A 19 -1.23 -17.34 5.83
C LEU A 19 0.01 -18.09 5.32
N LEU A 20 0.75 -18.78 6.19
CA LEU A 20 1.90 -19.59 5.78
C LEU A 20 1.50 -20.71 4.82
N ASP A 21 0.38 -21.38 5.10
CA ASP A 21 -0.17 -22.42 4.22
C ASP A 21 -0.61 -21.82 2.87
N LEU A 22 -1.29 -20.66 2.89
CA LEU A 22 -1.71 -19.94 1.68
C LEU A 22 -0.53 -19.58 0.79
N PHE A 23 0.55 -19.10 1.38
CA PHE A 23 1.76 -18.73 0.64
C PHE A 23 2.71 -19.89 0.40
N GLN A 24 2.37 -21.11 0.83
CA GLN A 24 3.21 -22.31 0.69
C GLN A 24 4.65 -22.06 1.17
N TYR A 25 4.80 -21.35 2.29
CA TYR A 25 6.09 -20.94 2.87
C TYR A 25 6.99 -20.18 1.88
N LYS A 26 6.42 -19.53 0.89
CA LYS A 26 7.21 -18.70 -0.05
C LYS A 26 7.88 -17.55 0.70
N LYS A 27 9.17 -17.43 0.49
CA LYS A 27 9.93 -16.28 0.96
C LYS A 27 9.99 -15.22 -0.12
N PHE A 28 9.72 -13.99 0.26
CA PHE A 28 9.82 -12.83 -0.63
C PHE A 28 10.99 -11.97 -0.14
N ASP A 29 12.09 -12.02 -0.90
CA ASP A 29 13.23 -11.16 -0.59
C ASP A 29 12.91 -9.70 -0.89
N PRO A 30 13.42 -8.76 -0.07
CA PRO A 30 13.28 -7.35 -0.35
C PRO A 30 13.84 -6.97 -1.73
N VAL A 31 13.13 -6.12 -2.45
CA VAL A 31 13.63 -5.60 -3.73
C VAL A 31 14.71 -4.55 -3.53
N SER A 32 15.54 -4.30 -4.55
CA SER A 32 16.56 -3.25 -4.48
C SER A 32 15.94 -1.86 -4.41
N TRP A 33 16.66 -0.89 -3.85
CA TRP A 33 16.21 0.51 -3.85
C TRP A 33 16.05 1.09 -5.24
N GLU A 34 16.87 0.65 -6.18
CA GLU A 34 16.76 1.04 -7.59
C GLU A 34 15.45 0.54 -8.20
N GLU A 35 15.08 -0.72 -7.95
CA GLU A 35 13.80 -1.29 -8.39
C GLU A 35 12.62 -0.54 -7.78
N VAL A 36 12.70 -0.19 -6.48
CA VAL A 36 11.69 0.65 -5.83
C VAL A 36 11.56 1.99 -6.51
N ALA A 37 12.69 2.71 -6.69
CA ALA A 37 12.69 4.05 -7.29
C ALA A 37 12.08 4.04 -8.71
N ASN A 38 12.41 3.04 -9.51
CA ASN A 38 11.89 2.89 -10.88
C ASN A 38 10.39 2.52 -10.93
N SER A 39 9.86 1.95 -9.84
CA SER A 39 8.46 1.52 -9.75
C SER A 39 7.53 2.58 -9.15
N LEU A 40 8.08 3.73 -8.71
CA LEU A 40 7.26 4.81 -8.16
C LEU A 40 6.44 5.50 -9.26
N GLU A 41 5.19 5.79 -8.94
CA GLU A 41 4.31 6.54 -9.82
C GLU A 41 4.44 8.05 -9.61
N PRO A 42 4.10 8.91 -10.60
CA PRO A 42 4.17 10.36 -10.49
C PRO A 42 3.01 10.88 -9.61
N THR A 43 3.06 10.57 -8.32
CA THR A 43 2.07 10.98 -7.32
C THR A 43 2.70 11.87 -6.26
N GLN A 44 1.88 12.48 -5.40
CA GLN A 44 2.36 13.39 -4.35
C GLN A 44 3.32 12.71 -3.37
N VAL A 45 4.39 13.41 -3.03
CA VAL A 45 5.47 12.91 -2.16
C VAL A 45 5.16 12.89 -0.67
N GLY A 46 4.03 13.48 -0.25
CA GLY A 46 3.69 13.65 1.16
C GLY A 46 4.20 14.98 1.74
N VAL A 47 4.14 15.09 3.06
CA VAL A 47 4.34 16.37 3.76
C VAL A 47 5.79 16.87 3.72
N TYR A 48 6.75 15.97 3.97
CA TYR A 48 8.15 16.36 4.19
C TYR A 48 8.85 16.93 2.97
N PHE A 49 8.54 16.44 1.78
CA PHE A 49 9.17 16.88 0.53
C PHE A 49 8.26 17.74 -0.33
N ARG A 50 7.14 18.19 0.22
CA ARG A 50 6.19 19.04 -0.51
C ARG A 50 6.86 20.35 -0.95
N GLY A 51 6.84 20.60 -2.25
CA GLY A 51 7.45 21.77 -2.87
C GLY A 51 8.95 21.63 -3.20
N ALA A 52 9.65 20.67 -2.59
CA ALA A 52 11.04 20.37 -2.92
C ALA A 52 11.17 19.30 -4.01
N ILE A 53 10.25 18.34 -4.05
CA ILE A 53 10.19 17.26 -5.04
C ILE A 53 8.84 17.37 -5.74
N PRO A 54 8.80 17.43 -7.09
CA PRO A 54 7.54 17.56 -7.84
C PRO A 54 6.59 16.38 -7.62
N ASP A 55 7.12 15.18 -7.69
CA ASP A 55 6.37 13.91 -7.57
C ASP A 55 7.31 12.78 -7.11
N LYS A 56 6.73 11.63 -6.72
CA LYS A 56 7.49 10.48 -6.23
C LYS A 56 8.42 9.88 -7.27
N ARG A 57 8.04 9.85 -8.53
CA ARG A 57 8.87 9.25 -9.58
C ARG A 57 10.14 10.06 -9.78
N SER A 58 10.03 11.37 -9.92
CA SER A 58 11.19 12.26 -10.08
C SER A 58 12.06 12.30 -8.82
N GLY A 59 11.46 12.18 -7.64
CA GLY A 59 12.16 12.15 -6.36
C GLY A 59 12.60 10.76 -5.90
N GLY A 60 12.35 9.70 -6.67
CA GLY A 60 12.57 8.32 -6.27
C GLY A 60 13.92 8.02 -5.61
N PRO A 61 15.05 8.42 -6.21
CA PRO A 61 16.37 8.19 -5.59
C PRO A 61 16.52 8.86 -4.23
N ILE A 62 16.02 10.08 -4.07
CA ILE A 62 16.08 10.84 -2.80
C ILE A 62 15.21 10.17 -1.75
N LEU A 63 13.98 9.80 -2.11
CA LEU A 63 13.05 9.11 -1.21
C LEU A 63 13.60 7.77 -0.74
N CYS A 64 14.20 7.00 -1.65
CA CYS A 64 14.83 5.71 -1.32
C CYS A 64 16.07 5.89 -0.44
N TYR A 65 16.87 6.94 -0.66
CA TYR A 65 17.99 7.27 0.21
C TYR A 65 17.53 7.54 1.65
N TRP A 66 16.51 8.38 1.83
CA TRP A 66 15.97 8.67 3.16
C TRP A 66 15.30 7.45 3.80
N ALA A 67 14.59 6.65 3.02
CA ALA A 67 14.04 5.37 3.47
C ALA A 67 15.14 4.42 4.00
N ASP A 68 16.26 4.33 3.30
CA ASP A 68 17.41 3.53 3.71
C ASP A 68 18.06 4.06 5.00
N GLN A 69 18.18 5.39 5.15
CA GLN A 69 18.68 6.01 6.39
C GLN A 69 17.76 5.71 7.58
N LEU A 70 16.45 5.89 7.42
CA LEU A 70 15.47 5.59 8.46
C LEU A 70 15.57 4.13 8.92
N MET A 71 15.78 3.20 8.00
CA MET A 71 15.93 1.78 8.35
C MET A 71 17.25 1.47 9.07
N LYS A 72 18.34 2.17 8.74
CA LYS A 72 19.65 1.94 9.33
C LYS A 72 19.79 2.54 10.73
N THR A 73 19.24 3.73 10.93
CA THR A 73 19.38 4.44 12.22
C THR A 73 18.40 3.91 13.25
N ASN A 74 17.30 3.31 12.83
CA ASN A 74 16.16 2.95 13.66
C ASN A 74 15.62 4.16 14.48
N GLU A 75 16.02 5.36 14.09
CA GLU A 75 15.59 6.62 14.66
C GLU A 75 14.38 7.11 13.87
N TYR A 76 13.21 6.77 14.37
CA TYR A 76 11.99 7.39 13.88
C TYR A 76 11.91 8.79 14.48
N PRO A 77 11.66 9.83 13.66
CA PRO A 77 11.37 11.15 14.22
C PRO A 77 10.25 11.03 15.25
N GLU A 78 10.37 11.75 16.38
CA GLU A 78 9.32 11.79 17.42
C GLU A 78 7.94 12.15 16.86
N ILE A 79 7.93 12.87 15.72
CA ILE A 79 6.73 13.17 14.94
C ILE A 79 6.54 12.03 13.93
N PHE A 80 6.02 10.92 14.42
CA PHE A 80 5.72 9.76 13.57
C PHE A 80 4.60 10.06 12.58
N PRO A 81 4.62 9.40 11.42
CA PRO A 81 4.49 9.98 10.09
C PRO A 81 3.25 10.85 10.00
N LEU A 82 3.47 12.14 9.84
CA LEU A 82 2.38 13.06 9.49
C LEU A 82 1.84 12.67 8.12
N ALA A 83 0.70 12.00 8.12
CA ALA A 83 -0.07 11.79 6.91
C ALA A 83 -0.76 13.11 6.54
N GLN A 84 -0.61 13.54 5.32
CA GLN A 84 -1.39 14.65 4.78
C GLN A 84 -2.81 14.14 4.51
N VAL A 85 -3.81 14.72 5.16
CA VAL A 85 -5.21 14.42 4.88
C VAL A 85 -5.70 15.31 3.74
N VAL A 86 -6.21 14.69 2.69
CA VAL A 86 -6.66 15.38 1.48
C VAL A 86 -8.09 14.95 1.16
N PRO A 87 -8.99 15.89 0.85
CA PRO A 87 -10.32 15.55 0.37
C PRO A 87 -10.21 14.90 -1.02
N LYS A 88 -10.97 13.83 -1.24
CA LYS A 88 -11.05 13.19 -2.55
C LYS A 88 -11.94 14.02 -3.47
N THR A 89 -11.35 14.53 -4.54
CA THR A 89 -12.12 15.19 -5.59
C THR A 89 -12.88 14.15 -6.38
N GLU A 90 -14.19 14.09 -6.21
CA GLU A 90 -15.08 13.18 -6.94
C GLU A 90 -16.44 13.83 -7.15
N ILE A 91 -17.13 13.41 -8.19
CA ILE A 91 -18.53 13.80 -8.39
C ILE A 91 -19.35 13.09 -7.33
N LEU A 92 -19.98 13.86 -6.44
CA LEU A 92 -20.85 13.35 -5.39
C LEU A 92 -22.27 13.21 -5.96
N GLY A 93 -22.93 12.10 -5.67
CA GLY A 93 -24.39 12.02 -5.90
C GLY A 93 -25.14 12.95 -4.93
N ASP A 94 -26.33 13.37 -5.32
CA ASP A 94 -27.15 14.38 -4.62
C ASP A 94 -27.28 14.13 -3.11
N LYS A 95 -27.51 12.88 -2.72
CA LYS A 95 -27.62 12.51 -1.31
C LYS A 95 -26.35 12.84 -0.52
N LYS A 96 -25.17 12.52 -1.05
CA LYS A 96 -23.89 12.79 -0.38
C LYS A 96 -23.57 14.28 -0.35
N TYR A 97 -23.95 14.99 -1.38
CA TYR A 97 -23.82 16.45 -1.46
C TYR A 97 -24.64 17.13 -0.37
N HIS A 98 -25.93 16.78 -0.23
CA HIS A 98 -26.80 17.34 0.80
C HIS A 98 -26.39 16.97 2.23
N GLU A 99 -25.77 15.81 2.41
CA GLU A 99 -25.25 15.38 3.71
C GLU A 99 -23.83 15.92 4.02
N ASN A 100 -23.26 16.77 3.16
CA ASN A 100 -21.88 17.28 3.26
C ASN A 100 -20.83 16.18 3.46
N ARG A 101 -21.04 15.00 2.86
CA ARG A 101 -20.14 13.87 2.98
C ARG A 101 -19.04 13.95 1.93
N CYS A 102 -17.84 14.31 2.36
CA CYS A 102 -16.63 14.22 1.56
C CYS A 102 -15.79 13.05 2.02
N ARG A 103 -15.33 12.21 1.10
CA ARG A 103 -14.31 11.22 1.42
C ARG A 103 -12.94 11.88 1.53
N VAL A 104 -12.19 11.50 2.56
CA VAL A 104 -10.82 11.95 2.74
C VAL A 104 -9.88 10.75 2.62
N TYR A 105 -8.65 10.99 2.19
CA TYR A 105 -7.59 9.99 2.20
C TYR A 105 -6.31 10.59 2.74
N GLY A 106 -5.50 9.75 3.36
CA GLY A 106 -4.18 10.12 3.87
C GLY A 106 -3.10 9.86 2.82
N ILE A 107 -2.22 10.84 2.62
CA ILE A 107 -1.01 10.66 1.83
C ILE A 107 0.13 10.44 2.81
N MET A 108 0.65 9.23 2.83
CA MET A 108 1.82 8.88 3.62
C MET A 108 3.09 9.51 3.05
N PRO A 109 4.09 9.84 3.87
CA PRO A 109 5.40 10.25 3.40
C PRO A 109 5.97 9.26 2.39
N GLY A 110 6.61 9.77 1.33
CA GLY A 110 7.09 8.96 0.22
C GLY A 110 8.15 7.94 0.63
N GLU A 111 9.01 8.29 1.59
CA GLU A 111 10.02 7.40 2.15
C GLU A 111 9.43 6.16 2.83
N PHE A 112 8.31 6.30 3.54
CA PHE A 112 7.60 5.16 4.13
C PHE A 112 7.00 4.26 3.06
N GLN A 113 6.48 4.84 2.00
CA GLN A 113 6.02 4.06 0.86
C GLN A 113 7.17 3.30 0.19
N CYS A 114 8.36 3.89 0.11
CA CYS A 114 9.53 3.19 -0.40
C CYS A 114 9.91 1.98 0.47
N ILE A 115 9.84 2.12 1.80
CA ILE A 115 10.06 1.00 2.74
C ILE A 115 9.00 -0.09 2.51
N GLU A 116 7.73 0.27 2.45
CA GLU A 116 6.63 -0.66 2.17
C GLU A 116 6.86 -1.39 0.84
N MET A 117 7.15 -0.66 -0.23
CA MET A 117 7.40 -1.25 -1.54
C MET A 117 8.59 -2.20 -1.53
N ARG A 118 9.68 -1.88 -0.81
CA ARG A 118 10.85 -2.74 -0.71
C ARG A 118 10.52 -4.15 -0.21
N TYR A 119 9.63 -4.26 0.76
CA TYR A 119 9.28 -5.55 1.38
C TYR A 119 8.06 -6.21 0.74
N PHE A 120 7.07 -5.44 0.31
CA PHE A 120 5.78 -5.98 -0.11
C PHE A 120 5.56 -6.00 -1.62
N MET A 121 6.44 -5.41 -2.43
CA MET A 121 6.25 -5.36 -3.88
C MET A 121 6.15 -6.76 -4.50
N ARG A 122 7.05 -7.67 -4.14
CA ARG A 122 7.03 -9.05 -4.66
C ARG A 122 5.83 -9.83 -4.16
N LEU A 123 5.45 -9.65 -2.90
CA LEU A 123 4.22 -10.22 -2.37
C LEU A 123 3.00 -9.71 -3.14
N LYS A 124 2.91 -8.41 -3.39
CA LYS A 124 1.84 -7.81 -4.17
C LYS A 124 1.79 -8.37 -5.60
N GLN A 125 2.94 -8.49 -6.26
CA GLN A 125 3.04 -9.08 -7.60
C GLN A 125 2.57 -10.55 -7.61
N TYR A 126 2.97 -11.31 -6.60
CA TYR A 126 2.50 -12.68 -6.42
C TYR A 126 0.99 -12.74 -6.24
N LEU A 127 0.42 -11.94 -5.35
CA LEU A 127 -1.02 -11.88 -5.11
C LEU A 127 -1.82 -11.45 -6.34
N LEU A 128 -1.26 -10.57 -7.18
CA LEU A 128 -1.88 -10.18 -8.46
C LEU A 128 -1.82 -11.30 -9.50
N GLY A 129 -0.81 -12.17 -9.42
CA GLY A 129 -0.66 -13.35 -10.29
C GLY A 129 -1.56 -14.51 -9.89
N GLU A 130 -1.93 -14.59 -8.60
CA GLU A 130 -2.85 -15.61 -8.10
C GLU A 130 -4.32 -15.17 -8.31
N ASN A 131 -5.22 -16.12 -8.37
CA ASN A 131 -6.67 -15.86 -8.61
C ASN A 131 -7.39 -15.33 -7.36
N LEU A 132 -6.75 -14.45 -6.61
CA LEU A 132 -7.29 -13.88 -5.36
C LEU A 132 -8.18 -12.66 -5.57
N GLY A 133 -8.38 -12.23 -6.81
CA GLY A 133 -9.21 -11.05 -7.13
C GLY A 133 -8.60 -9.71 -6.68
N TYR A 134 -7.45 -9.71 -5.99
CA TYR A 134 -6.78 -8.49 -5.55
C TYR A 134 -6.25 -7.70 -6.75
N GLY A 135 -6.63 -6.42 -6.83
CA GLY A 135 -6.24 -5.56 -7.95
C GLY A 135 -6.88 -5.91 -9.30
N MET A 136 -7.78 -6.90 -9.34
CA MET A 136 -8.48 -7.28 -10.56
C MET A 136 -9.52 -6.20 -10.92
N THR A 137 -9.39 -5.63 -12.11
CA THR A 137 -10.45 -4.76 -12.64
C THR A 137 -11.51 -5.63 -13.29
N LEU A 138 -12.78 -5.37 -12.99
CA LEU A 138 -13.90 -6.07 -13.64
C LEU A 138 -14.09 -5.64 -15.10
N GLN A 139 -13.51 -4.51 -15.47
CA GLN A 139 -13.47 -4.00 -16.84
C GLN A 139 -12.42 -4.77 -17.68
N HIS A 140 -12.47 -4.60 -18.99
CA HIS A 140 -11.49 -5.17 -19.92
C HIS A 140 -11.26 -6.69 -19.75
N GLY A 141 -12.33 -7.44 -19.51
CA GLY A 141 -12.30 -8.90 -19.43
C GLY A 141 -11.92 -9.47 -18.05
N GLY A 142 -11.74 -8.63 -17.03
CA GLY A 142 -11.48 -9.08 -15.66
C GLY A 142 -12.59 -9.97 -15.11
N ILE A 143 -13.84 -9.67 -15.42
CA ILE A 143 -14.99 -10.50 -15.03
C ILE A 143 -14.91 -11.91 -15.63
N ILE A 144 -14.44 -12.03 -16.87
CA ILE A 144 -14.25 -13.33 -17.54
C ILE A 144 -13.14 -14.12 -16.86
N LYS A 145 -12.04 -13.46 -16.46
CA LYS A 145 -10.95 -14.11 -15.71
C LYS A 145 -11.46 -14.63 -14.36
N LEU A 146 -12.25 -13.84 -13.65
CA LEU A 146 -12.86 -14.22 -12.38
C LEU A 146 -13.75 -15.47 -12.55
N PHE A 147 -14.65 -15.48 -13.52
CA PHE A 147 -15.50 -16.66 -13.81
C PHE A 147 -14.71 -17.90 -14.20
N LYS A 148 -13.63 -17.73 -14.97
CA LYS A 148 -12.74 -18.85 -15.34
C LYS A 148 -12.02 -19.42 -14.12
N SER A 149 -11.65 -18.60 -13.12
CA SER A 149 -11.02 -19.09 -11.89
C SER A 149 -12.00 -19.90 -11.05
N PHE A 150 -13.26 -19.46 -10.92
CA PHE A 150 -14.29 -20.22 -10.20
C PHE A 150 -14.66 -21.57 -10.84
N ARG A 151 -14.50 -21.72 -12.17
CA ARG A 151 -14.76 -22.99 -12.85
C ARG A 151 -13.62 -24.02 -12.70
N LYS A 152 -12.47 -23.61 -12.18
CA LYS A 152 -11.33 -24.52 -11.95
C LYS A 152 -11.28 -25.08 -10.51
N CYS A 153 -12.12 -24.54 -9.63
CA CYS A 153 -12.38 -25.08 -8.31
C CYS A 153 -13.58 -26.06 -8.36
#